data_bacea4a722bf1dff3b6eff9f1c6d4b41
#
_entry.id   bacea4a722bf1dff3b6eff9f1c6d4b41
#
_cell.length_a   1.000
_cell.length_b   1.000
_cell.length_c   1.000
_cell.angle_alpha   90.00
_cell.angle_beta   90.00
_cell.angle_gamma   90.00
#
_symmetry.space_group_name_H-M   'P 1'
#
loop_
_entity.id
_entity.type
_entity.pdbx_description
1 polymer ?
#
loop_
_entity_poly.entity_id
_entity_poly.type
_entity_poly.pdbx_seq_one_letter_code
_entity_poly.pdbx_strand_id
1 'polypeptide(L)'
;MVYDKGEIDKGVVLSQWMVDEWGGDIRKWLEYWALYPDAYLDAIHDDEEDRNFKLLPYQSIFLRAMARYKTVSITATRGMSKSFSIYLGGFLRCVFSPGLRMCIVADVKKTVIMTAKQKFDEIFMHWPLLEFELKTRADDGEQGQKKSSDYYELLFKNDSVLTVISKDSSRGLREHSIVYEESAGMEDFWGCAA
;
A
#
# COMPACT_ATOMS: atom_id res chain seq x y z
N MET A 1 -21.25 6.57 -14.44
CA MET A 1 -20.35 7.64 -14.00
C MET A 1 -19.56 8.08 -15.22
N VAL A 2 -19.84 9.25 -15.77
CA VAL A 2 -19.15 9.79 -16.94
C VAL A 2 -18.03 10.67 -16.41
N TYR A 3 -16.79 10.21 -16.54
CA TYR A 3 -15.64 11.02 -16.21
C TYR A 3 -15.39 12.01 -17.34
N ASP A 4 -15.24 13.28 -17.03
CA ASP A 4 -14.79 14.28 -18.00
C ASP A 4 -13.31 13.99 -18.34
N LYS A 5 -13.01 13.91 -19.65
CA LYS A 5 -11.66 13.68 -20.15
C LYS A 5 -10.63 14.71 -19.68
N GLY A 6 -11.08 15.95 -19.41
CA GLY A 6 -10.24 17.03 -18.93
C GLY A 6 -9.81 16.90 -17.46
N GLU A 7 -10.50 16.07 -16.67
CA GLU A 7 -10.17 15.80 -15.26
C GLU A 7 -9.22 14.61 -15.09
N ILE A 8 -9.23 13.67 -16.04
CA ILE A 8 -8.32 12.51 -16.04
C ILE A 8 -6.85 12.97 -16.18
N ASP A 9 -6.60 14.03 -16.94
CA ASP A 9 -5.26 14.59 -17.16
C ASP A 9 -4.73 15.40 -15.95
N LYS A 10 -5.56 15.71 -14.96
CA LYS A 10 -5.18 16.47 -13.77
C LYS A 10 -4.91 15.63 -12.51
N GLY A 11 -4.96 14.32 -12.61
CA GLY A 11 -4.63 13.40 -11.52
C GLY A 11 -5.77 13.14 -10.53
N VAL A 12 -6.29 14.15 -9.87
CA VAL A 12 -7.36 13.96 -8.87
C VAL A 12 -8.72 14.18 -9.47
N VAL A 13 -9.50 13.13 -9.61
CA VAL A 13 -10.91 13.27 -9.98
C VAL A 13 -11.77 13.34 -8.72
N LEU A 14 -11.65 14.42 -7.99
CA LEU A 14 -12.70 14.83 -7.09
C LEU A 14 -13.71 15.61 -7.95
N SER A 15 -14.76 14.94 -8.41
CA SER A 15 -15.80 15.66 -9.13
C SER A 15 -16.41 16.70 -8.21
N GLN A 16 -16.68 17.90 -8.72
CA GLN A 16 -17.21 19.01 -7.93
C GLN A 16 -18.44 18.60 -7.11
N TRP A 17 -19.32 17.72 -7.66
CA TRP A 17 -20.49 17.24 -6.94
C TRP A 17 -20.14 16.45 -5.67
N MET A 18 -19.01 15.71 -5.63
CA MET A 18 -18.56 14.99 -4.42
C MET A 18 -18.15 15.98 -3.35
N VAL A 19 -17.46 17.04 -3.75
CA VAL A 19 -17.07 18.12 -2.82
C VAL A 19 -18.31 18.83 -2.29
N ASP A 20 -19.26 19.15 -3.16
CA ASP A 20 -20.49 19.87 -2.81
C ASP A 20 -21.41 19.00 -1.92
N GLU A 21 -21.54 17.70 -2.24
CA GLU A 21 -22.43 16.80 -1.51
C GLU A 21 -21.82 16.24 -0.22
N TRP A 22 -20.53 15.88 -0.27
CA TRP A 22 -19.88 15.25 0.89
C TRP A 22 -19.26 16.27 1.84
N GLY A 23 -18.75 17.38 1.31
CA GLY A 23 -18.19 18.49 2.10
C GLY A 23 -17.24 18.01 3.19
N GLY A 24 -17.62 18.23 4.44
CA GLY A 24 -16.87 17.81 5.62
C GLY A 24 -17.17 16.39 6.12
N ASP A 25 -17.97 15.57 5.40
CA ASP A 25 -18.22 14.19 5.82
C ASP A 25 -17.06 13.26 5.51
N ILE A 26 -16.10 13.22 6.43
CA ILE A 26 -14.88 12.41 6.32
C ILE A 26 -15.18 10.91 6.14
N ARG A 27 -16.33 10.40 6.59
CA ARG A 27 -16.67 8.98 6.45
C ARG A 27 -16.88 8.61 4.98
N LYS A 28 -17.60 9.44 4.24
CA LYS A 28 -17.81 9.25 2.79
C LYS A 28 -16.49 9.31 2.03
N TRP A 29 -15.59 10.22 2.40
CA TRP A 29 -14.26 10.31 1.82
C TRP A 29 -13.42 9.07 2.09
N LEU A 30 -13.41 8.57 3.32
CA LEU A 30 -12.68 7.35 3.67
C LEU A 30 -13.22 6.12 2.94
N GLU A 31 -14.54 5.97 2.82
CA GLU A 31 -15.17 4.89 2.04
C GLU A 31 -14.78 4.96 0.56
N TYR A 32 -14.75 6.16 -0.01
CA TYR A 32 -14.33 6.38 -1.38
C TYR A 32 -12.84 6.05 -1.58
N TRP A 33 -11.97 6.59 -0.76
CA TRP A 33 -10.53 6.37 -0.85
C TRP A 33 -10.12 4.92 -0.56
N ALA A 34 -10.86 4.22 0.27
CA ALA A 34 -10.65 2.78 0.47
C ALA A 34 -10.85 1.96 -0.81
N LEU A 35 -11.70 2.43 -1.73
CA LEU A 35 -11.95 1.80 -3.03
C LEU A 35 -11.08 2.39 -4.16
N TYR A 36 -10.62 3.61 -3.99
CA TYR A 36 -9.82 4.40 -4.95
C TYR A 36 -8.57 4.97 -4.27
N PRO A 37 -7.64 4.12 -3.82
CA PRO A 37 -6.48 4.55 -3.05
C PRO A 37 -5.52 5.46 -3.84
N ASP A 38 -5.52 5.38 -5.15
CA ASP A 38 -4.82 6.31 -6.02
C ASP A 38 -5.36 7.75 -5.91
N ALA A 39 -6.69 7.92 -5.80
CA ALA A 39 -7.28 9.23 -5.59
C ALA A 39 -6.93 9.82 -4.21
N TYR A 40 -6.74 8.98 -3.19
CA TYR A 40 -6.20 9.44 -1.90
C TYR A 40 -4.77 9.93 -2.03
N LEU A 41 -3.93 9.17 -2.72
CA LEU A 41 -2.53 9.56 -2.96
C LEU A 41 -2.42 10.89 -3.72
N ASP A 42 -3.27 11.08 -4.74
CA ASP A 42 -3.33 12.34 -5.47
C ASP A 42 -3.78 13.50 -4.56
N ALA A 43 -4.72 13.25 -3.63
CA ALA A 43 -5.22 14.27 -2.69
C ALA A 43 -4.18 14.70 -1.64
N ILE A 44 -3.24 13.83 -1.29
CA ILE A 44 -2.20 14.11 -0.28
C ILE A 44 -0.82 14.39 -0.91
N HIS A 45 -0.72 14.37 -2.24
CA HIS A 45 0.53 14.65 -2.94
C HIS A 45 0.84 16.13 -2.90
N ASP A 46 2.09 16.49 -2.58
CA ASP A 46 2.55 17.86 -2.64
C ASP A 46 3.19 18.16 -4.00
N ASP A 47 2.40 18.75 -4.89
CA ASP A 47 2.84 19.12 -6.24
C ASP A 47 3.96 20.18 -6.24
N GLU A 48 4.17 20.91 -5.14
CA GLU A 48 5.24 21.91 -5.06
C GLU A 48 6.59 21.26 -4.77
N GLU A 49 6.60 20.22 -3.94
CA GLU A 49 7.83 19.51 -3.57
C GLU A 49 8.23 18.44 -4.60
N ASP A 50 7.27 17.73 -5.20
CA ASP A 50 7.53 16.60 -6.10
C ASP A 50 6.74 16.67 -7.43
N ARG A 51 6.90 17.78 -8.15
CA ARG A 51 6.16 18.11 -9.39
C ARG A 51 6.24 17.06 -10.50
N ASN A 52 7.27 16.21 -10.48
CA ASN A 52 7.54 15.28 -11.57
C ASN A 52 7.06 13.85 -11.28
N PHE A 53 6.61 13.57 -10.07
CA PHE A 53 6.13 12.24 -9.74
C PHE A 53 4.62 12.13 -9.96
N LYS A 54 4.22 11.10 -10.71
CA LYS A 54 2.82 10.71 -10.89
C LYS A 54 2.72 9.21 -10.99
N LEU A 55 1.69 8.64 -10.39
CA LEU A 55 1.36 7.24 -10.60
C LEU A 55 1.05 6.99 -12.09
N LEU A 56 1.65 5.96 -12.64
CA LEU A 56 1.31 5.51 -13.98
C LEU A 56 -0.08 4.84 -13.99
N PRO A 57 -0.85 4.93 -15.07
CA PRO A 57 -2.22 4.40 -15.12
C PRO A 57 -2.36 2.94 -14.69
N TYR A 58 -1.40 2.09 -15.04
CA TYR A 58 -1.41 0.70 -14.62
C TYR A 58 -1.17 0.51 -13.11
N GLN A 59 -0.40 1.41 -12.46
CA GLN A 59 -0.21 1.39 -11.00
C GLN A 59 -1.52 1.73 -10.28
N SER A 60 -2.26 2.73 -10.76
CA SER A 60 -3.59 3.06 -10.23
C SER A 60 -4.55 1.87 -10.37
N ILE A 61 -4.58 1.19 -11.53
CA ILE A 61 -5.39 -0.01 -11.72
C ILE A 61 -4.99 -1.11 -10.74
N PHE A 62 -3.70 -1.30 -10.52
CA PHE A 62 -3.16 -2.28 -9.58
C PHE A 62 -3.61 -1.98 -8.14
N LEU A 63 -3.45 -0.74 -7.68
CA LEU A 63 -3.87 -0.32 -6.34
C LEU A 63 -5.37 -0.51 -6.12
N ARG A 64 -6.19 -0.13 -7.11
CA ARG A 64 -7.65 -0.34 -7.09
C ARG A 64 -8.02 -1.82 -7.07
N ALA A 65 -7.29 -2.66 -7.81
CA ALA A 65 -7.51 -4.11 -7.79
C ALA A 65 -7.21 -4.69 -6.40
N MET A 66 -6.08 -4.34 -5.80
CA MET A 66 -5.73 -4.78 -4.44
C MET A 66 -6.75 -4.32 -3.39
N ALA A 67 -7.34 -3.14 -3.56
CA ALA A 67 -8.34 -2.61 -2.64
C ALA A 67 -9.69 -3.33 -2.73
N ARG A 68 -10.12 -3.72 -3.94
CA ARG A 68 -11.50 -4.17 -4.21
C ARG A 68 -11.68 -5.68 -4.26
N TYR A 69 -10.65 -6.41 -4.66
CA TYR A 69 -10.79 -7.85 -4.89
C TYR A 69 -10.14 -8.67 -3.77
N LYS A 70 -10.80 -9.77 -3.43
CA LYS A 70 -10.29 -10.72 -2.42
C LYS A 70 -9.03 -11.43 -2.90
N THR A 71 -8.95 -11.71 -4.20
CA THR A 71 -7.81 -12.39 -4.83
C THR A 71 -7.43 -11.64 -6.09
N VAL A 72 -6.16 -11.28 -6.20
CA VAL A 72 -5.60 -10.57 -7.37
C VAL A 72 -4.33 -11.30 -7.80
N SER A 73 -4.25 -11.66 -9.07
CA SER A 73 -3.04 -12.19 -9.69
C SER A 73 -2.56 -11.23 -10.76
N ILE A 74 -1.30 -10.83 -10.67
CA ILE A 74 -0.73 -9.83 -11.58
C ILE A 74 0.54 -10.37 -12.21
N THR A 75 0.52 -10.39 -13.54
CA THR A 75 1.71 -10.68 -14.33
C THR A 75 2.21 -9.40 -14.99
N ALA A 76 3.44 -9.04 -14.72
CA ALA A 76 4.05 -7.84 -15.27
C ALA A 76 5.54 -8.09 -15.56
N THR A 77 6.07 -7.41 -16.57
CA THR A 77 7.48 -7.50 -16.94
C THR A 77 8.40 -6.83 -15.92
N ARG A 78 9.69 -7.07 -16.03
CA ARG A 78 10.70 -6.34 -15.25
C ARG A 78 10.64 -4.85 -15.59
N GLY A 79 10.89 -3.98 -14.60
CA GLY A 79 10.89 -2.52 -14.78
C GLY A 79 9.50 -1.87 -14.62
N MET A 80 8.42 -2.63 -14.44
CA MET A 80 7.06 -2.08 -14.22
C MET A 80 6.79 -1.74 -12.74
N SER A 81 7.79 -1.45 -11.94
CA SER A 81 7.64 -1.04 -10.53
C SER A 81 6.65 -1.89 -9.72
N LYS A 82 6.61 -3.23 -9.97
CA LYS A 82 5.71 -4.16 -9.29
C LYS A 82 5.88 -4.10 -7.77
N SER A 83 7.12 -4.24 -7.31
CA SER A 83 7.44 -4.21 -5.88
C SER A 83 6.97 -2.91 -5.24
N PHE A 84 7.27 -1.75 -5.83
CA PHE A 84 6.78 -0.46 -5.36
C PHE A 84 5.25 -0.46 -5.20
N SER A 85 4.52 -0.91 -6.21
CA SER A 85 3.06 -0.95 -6.18
C SER A 85 2.50 -1.94 -5.15
N ILE A 86 3.17 -3.08 -4.92
CA ILE A 86 2.82 -4.06 -3.88
C ILE A 86 2.97 -3.44 -2.49
N TYR A 87 4.12 -2.82 -2.21
CA TYR A 87 4.39 -2.21 -0.90
C TYR A 87 3.46 -1.03 -0.64
N LEU A 88 3.25 -0.17 -1.64
CA LEU A 88 2.31 0.95 -1.55
C LEU A 88 0.87 0.48 -1.34
N GLY A 89 0.42 -0.50 -2.13
CA GLY A 89 -0.93 -1.06 -2.00
C GLY A 89 -1.16 -1.75 -0.66
N GLY A 90 -0.16 -2.48 -0.16
CA GLY A 90 -0.19 -3.08 1.18
C GLY A 90 -0.29 -2.03 2.29
N PHE A 91 0.50 -0.96 2.19
CA PHE A 91 0.45 0.17 3.12
C PHE A 91 -0.94 0.81 3.16
N LEU A 92 -1.47 1.20 2.00
CA LEU A 92 -2.78 1.85 1.89
C LEU A 92 -3.92 0.95 2.38
N ARG A 93 -3.83 -0.35 2.15
CA ARG A 93 -4.80 -1.30 2.68
C ARG A 93 -4.79 -1.33 4.20
N CYS A 94 -3.63 -1.22 4.84
CA CYS A 94 -3.53 -1.08 6.30
C CYS A 94 -4.08 0.27 6.79
N VAL A 95 -3.84 1.36 6.06
CA VAL A 95 -4.42 2.68 6.40
C VAL A 95 -5.93 2.64 6.42
N PHE A 96 -6.57 2.06 5.40
CA PHE A 96 -8.03 2.04 5.24
C PHE A 96 -8.75 0.88 5.94
N SER A 97 -8.02 -0.05 6.55
CA SER A 97 -8.61 -1.24 7.21
C SER A 97 -8.12 -1.36 8.65
N PRO A 98 -8.76 -0.69 9.62
CA PRO A 98 -8.34 -0.74 11.02
C PRO A 98 -8.23 -2.17 11.55
N GLY A 99 -7.16 -2.46 12.28
CA GLY A 99 -6.90 -3.78 12.86
C GLY A 99 -6.50 -4.86 11.84
N LEU A 100 -6.26 -4.49 10.58
CA LEU A 100 -5.81 -5.44 9.55
C LEU A 100 -4.40 -5.93 9.87
N ARG A 101 -4.21 -7.24 9.82
CA ARG A 101 -2.89 -7.88 9.81
C ARG A 101 -2.59 -8.35 8.40
N MET A 102 -1.60 -7.75 7.79
CA MET A 102 -1.21 -8.02 6.40
C MET A 102 0.26 -8.43 6.32
N CYS A 103 0.55 -9.40 5.48
CA CYS A 103 1.90 -9.86 5.23
C CYS A 103 2.26 -9.75 3.76
N ILE A 104 3.48 -9.26 3.48
CA ILE A 104 4.12 -9.33 2.17
C ILE A 104 5.23 -10.37 2.28
N VAL A 105 5.14 -11.40 1.46
CA VAL A 105 6.12 -12.49 1.39
C VAL A 105 6.95 -12.32 0.13
N ALA A 106 8.26 -12.20 0.29
CA ALA A 106 9.21 -12.10 -0.82
C ALA A 106 10.22 -13.26 -0.79
N ASP A 107 10.86 -13.55 -1.93
CA ASP A 107 11.60 -14.79 -2.11
C ASP A 107 12.90 -14.85 -1.27
N VAL A 108 13.76 -13.84 -1.28
CA VAL A 108 15.13 -13.91 -0.76
C VAL A 108 15.31 -13.23 0.60
N LYS A 109 15.60 -14.02 1.65
CA LYS A 109 15.74 -13.58 3.04
C LYS A 109 16.68 -12.39 3.28
N LYS A 110 17.87 -12.38 2.70
CA LYS A 110 18.87 -11.30 2.95
C LYS A 110 18.48 -9.95 2.33
N THR A 111 17.74 -9.97 1.25
CA THR A 111 17.38 -8.76 0.49
C THR A 111 16.03 -8.19 0.91
N VAL A 112 15.10 -9.03 1.40
CA VAL A 112 13.72 -8.65 1.71
C VAL A 112 13.63 -7.44 2.62
N ILE A 113 14.33 -7.47 3.76
CA ILE A 113 14.24 -6.41 4.76
C ILE A 113 14.85 -5.10 4.26
N MET A 114 15.98 -5.20 3.54
CA MET A 114 16.63 -4.01 2.98
C MET A 114 15.79 -3.41 1.85
N THR A 115 15.23 -4.27 0.99
CA THR A 115 14.32 -3.86 -0.09
C THR A 115 13.03 -3.24 0.48
N ALA A 116 12.45 -3.86 1.50
CA ALA A 116 11.26 -3.32 2.17
C ALA A 116 11.51 -1.90 2.70
N LYS A 117 12.59 -1.73 3.48
CA LYS A 117 12.96 -0.40 3.97
C LYS A 117 13.14 0.60 2.83
N GLN A 118 13.91 0.25 1.82
CA GLN A 118 14.16 1.12 0.67
C GLN A 118 12.86 1.51 -0.06
N LYS A 119 11.90 0.58 -0.19
CA LYS A 119 10.62 0.86 -0.84
C LYS A 119 9.72 1.75 0.01
N PHE A 120 9.69 1.58 1.34
CA PHE A 120 8.95 2.49 2.20
C PHE A 120 9.61 3.87 2.30
N ASP A 121 10.93 3.96 2.34
CA ASP A 121 11.64 5.23 2.25
C ASP A 121 11.29 5.97 0.94
N GLU A 122 11.22 5.25 -0.20
CA GLU A 122 10.79 5.78 -1.49
C GLU A 122 9.32 6.27 -1.47
N ILE A 123 8.41 5.49 -0.86
CA ILE A 123 7.00 5.86 -0.69
C ILE A 123 6.86 7.14 0.15
N PHE A 124 7.55 7.22 1.29
CA PHE A 124 7.47 8.38 2.18
C PHE A 124 8.13 9.63 1.58
N MET A 125 9.11 9.46 0.69
CA MET A 125 9.69 10.56 -0.08
C MET A 125 8.63 11.21 -1.00
N HIS A 126 7.79 10.40 -1.66
CA HIS A 126 6.74 10.92 -2.53
C HIS A 126 5.48 11.37 -1.78
N TRP A 127 5.18 10.76 -0.64
CA TRP A 127 4.02 11.08 0.20
C TRP A 127 4.41 11.14 1.68
N PRO A 128 5.04 12.23 2.13
CA PRO A 128 5.49 12.35 3.53
C PRO A 128 4.36 12.22 4.54
N LEU A 129 3.14 12.61 4.18
CA LEU A 129 1.95 12.50 5.04
C LEU A 129 1.61 11.06 5.41
N LEU A 130 2.00 10.08 4.61
CA LEU A 130 1.77 8.66 4.93
C LEU A 130 2.56 8.21 6.17
N GLU A 131 3.70 8.81 6.45
CA GLU A 131 4.48 8.44 7.63
C GLU A 131 3.73 8.77 8.94
N PHE A 132 2.85 9.78 8.93
CA PHE A 132 2.02 10.13 10.08
C PHE A 132 0.97 9.08 10.43
N GLU A 133 0.67 8.13 9.54
CA GLU A 133 -0.21 7.01 9.84
C GLU A 133 0.45 5.96 10.74
N LEU A 134 1.77 6.00 10.87
CA LEU A 134 2.51 5.07 11.72
C LEU A 134 2.50 5.52 13.17
N LYS A 135 2.52 4.54 14.09
CA LYS A 135 2.69 4.78 15.52
C LYS A 135 4.00 5.50 15.81
N THR A 136 3.97 6.36 16.80
CA THR A 136 5.16 7.02 17.33
C THR A 136 5.36 6.63 18.78
N ARG A 137 6.56 6.84 19.33
CA ARG A 137 6.82 6.59 20.75
C ARG A 137 5.94 7.43 21.69
N ALA A 138 5.39 8.54 21.18
CA ALA A 138 4.47 9.39 21.93
C ALA A 138 3.06 8.78 22.04
N ASP A 139 2.65 7.91 21.13
CA ASP A 139 1.31 7.34 21.11
C ASP A 139 1.14 6.24 22.17
N ASP A 140 2.05 5.25 22.21
CA ASP A 140 1.96 4.12 23.14
C ASP A 140 3.34 3.57 23.56
N GLY A 141 4.42 4.31 23.30
CA GLY A 141 5.80 3.92 23.57
C GLY A 141 6.39 2.98 22.51
N GLU A 142 5.61 2.55 21.53
CA GLU A 142 6.05 1.71 20.43
C GLU A 142 6.52 2.55 19.24
N GLN A 143 7.60 2.10 18.61
CA GLN A 143 8.05 2.70 17.35
C GLN A 143 7.29 2.08 16.18
N GLY A 144 6.71 2.91 15.31
CA GLY A 144 5.91 2.48 14.16
C GLY A 144 6.66 1.67 13.11
N GLN A 145 8.00 1.70 13.13
CA GLN A 145 8.83 0.88 12.25
C GLN A 145 9.70 -0.05 13.09
N LYS A 146 9.52 -1.34 12.96
CA LYS A 146 10.33 -2.37 13.63
C LYS A 146 11.12 -3.18 12.60
N LYS A 147 12.39 -3.42 12.89
CA LYS A 147 13.29 -4.16 12.03
C LYS A 147 14.01 -5.24 12.80
N SER A 148 13.98 -6.46 12.28
CA SER A 148 14.73 -7.61 12.76
C SER A 148 15.57 -8.22 11.62
N SER A 149 16.33 -9.29 11.90
CA SER A 149 16.99 -10.09 10.87
C SER A 149 16.01 -10.84 9.96
N ASP A 150 14.80 -11.09 10.43
CA ASP A 150 13.84 -12.00 9.80
C ASP A 150 12.57 -11.30 9.27
N TYR A 151 12.30 -10.08 9.74
CA TYR A 151 11.13 -9.32 9.33
C TYR A 151 11.36 -7.81 9.36
N TYR A 152 10.54 -7.09 8.59
CA TYR A 152 10.33 -5.66 8.68
C TYR A 152 8.84 -5.41 8.92
N GLU A 153 8.51 -4.62 9.93
CA GLU A 153 7.14 -4.43 10.37
C GLU A 153 6.79 -2.95 10.51
N LEU A 154 5.62 -2.58 10.02
CA LEU A 154 5.01 -1.27 10.19
C LEU A 154 3.79 -1.38 11.09
N LEU A 155 3.75 -0.60 12.15
CA LEU A 155 2.66 -0.50 13.09
C LEU A 155 1.90 0.80 12.85
N PHE A 156 0.61 0.69 12.58
CA PHE A 156 -0.25 1.84 12.27
C PHE A 156 -1.03 2.31 13.51
N LYS A 157 -1.39 3.59 13.55
CA LYS A 157 -2.21 4.19 14.61
C LYS A 157 -3.60 3.57 14.74
N ASN A 158 -4.13 3.00 13.66
CA ASN A 158 -5.42 2.30 13.62
C ASN A 158 -5.32 0.82 14.01
N ASP A 159 -4.23 0.41 14.67
CA ASP A 159 -3.93 -0.96 15.12
C ASP A 159 -3.75 -2.00 14.00
N SER A 160 -3.64 -1.57 12.75
CA SER A 160 -3.22 -2.46 11.68
C SER A 160 -1.71 -2.69 11.69
N VAL A 161 -1.29 -3.81 11.10
CA VAL A 161 0.11 -4.23 11.05
C VAL A 161 0.44 -4.71 9.65
N LEU A 162 1.51 -4.21 9.08
CA LEU A 162 2.07 -4.68 7.82
C LEU A 162 3.44 -5.31 8.08
N THR A 163 3.53 -6.61 7.88
CA THR A 163 4.76 -7.37 8.06
C THR A 163 5.34 -7.77 6.70
N VAL A 164 6.63 -7.59 6.52
CA VAL A 164 7.37 -8.05 5.34
C VAL A 164 8.38 -9.11 5.77
N ILE A 165 8.27 -10.29 5.19
CA ILE A 165 9.09 -11.46 5.54
C ILE A 165 9.55 -12.21 4.30
N SER A 166 10.52 -13.10 4.52
CA SER A 166 10.92 -14.06 3.49
C SER A 166 9.99 -15.28 3.45
N LYS A 167 9.96 -15.96 2.31
CA LYS A 167 9.28 -17.24 2.10
C LYS A 167 9.55 -18.27 3.21
N ASP A 168 10.81 -18.41 3.63
CA ASP A 168 11.19 -19.38 4.66
C ASP A 168 10.54 -19.09 6.01
N SER A 169 10.27 -17.82 6.31
CA SER A 169 9.63 -17.36 7.54
C SER A 169 8.10 -17.33 7.46
N SER A 170 7.52 -17.59 6.28
CA SER A 170 6.07 -17.45 6.04
C SER A 170 5.24 -18.66 6.49
N ARG A 171 5.88 -19.79 6.80
CA ARG A 171 5.16 -21.01 7.21
C ARG A 171 4.43 -20.82 8.54
N GLY A 172 3.13 -21.11 8.55
CA GLY A 172 2.30 -21.01 9.76
C GLY A 172 1.77 -19.61 10.08
N LEU A 173 1.92 -18.66 9.18
CA LEU A 173 1.31 -17.34 9.31
C LEU A 173 -0.22 -17.41 9.34
N ARG A 174 -0.80 -16.64 10.26
CA ARG A 174 -2.26 -16.45 10.36
C ARG A 174 -2.57 -14.97 10.21
N GLU A 175 -2.47 -14.48 8.98
CA GLU A 175 -2.73 -13.10 8.63
C GLU A 175 -4.06 -12.95 7.90
N HIS A 176 -4.70 -11.79 8.02
CA HIS A 176 -5.96 -11.50 7.33
C HIS A 176 -5.78 -11.36 5.82
N SER A 177 -4.59 -10.93 5.39
CA SER A 177 -4.25 -10.74 3.98
C SER A 177 -2.77 -11.04 3.75
N ILE A 178 -2.49 -11.76 2.67
CA ILE A 178 -1.12 -12.12 2.28
C ILE A 178 -0.91 -11.74 0.82
N VAL A 179 0.23 -11.14 0.53
CA VAL A 179 0.69 -10.85 -0.84
C VAL A 179 2.01 -11.58 -1.06
N TYR A 180 2.07 -12.36 -2.13
CA TYR A 180 3.31 -13.01 -2.56
C TYR A 180 3.94 -12.22 -3.70
N GLU A 181 5.14 -11.68 -3.46
CA GLU A 181 5.97 -11.07 -4.48
C GLU A 181 6.78 -12.15 -5.19
N GLU A 182 6.82 -12.10 -6.52
CA GLU A 182 7.54 -13.07 -7.36
C GLU A 182 7.15 -14.54 -7.13
N SER A 183 5.85 -14.80 -6.96
CA SER A 183 5.32 -16.15 -6.71
C SER A 183 5.75 -17.21 -7.74
N ALA A 184 6.06 -16.81 -8.98
CA ALA A 184 6.54 -17.69 -10.02
C ALA A 184 7.94 -18.28 -9.74
N GLY A 185 8.74 -17.64 -8.89
CA GLY A 185 10.03 -18.15 -8.41
C GLY A 185 9.94 -19.04 -7.17
N MET A 186 8.74 -19.20 -6.61
CA MET A 186 8.53 -20.00 -5.42
C MET A 186 8.23 -21.46 -5.79
N GLU A 187 9.14 -22.37 -5.46
CA GLU A 187 9.01 -23.81 -5.79
C GLU A 187 7.78 -24.46 -5.14
N ASP A 188 7.31 -23.97 -4.00
CA ASP A 188 6.19 -24.52 -3.23
C ASP A 188 5.15 -23.45 -2.90
N PHE A 189 4.73 -22.67 -3.90
CA PHE A 189 3.77 -21.58 -3.73
C PHE A 189 2.46 -22.03 -3.10
N TRP A 190 1.90 -23.16 -3.55
CA TRP A 190 0.63 -23.69 -3.06
C TRP A 190 0.74 -24.22 -1.62
N GLY A 191 1.88 -24.75 -1.22
CA GLY A 191 2.15 -25.16 0.16
C GLY A 191 2.24 -23.99 1.14
N CYS A 192 2.58 -22.79 0.65
CA CYS A 192 2.61 -21.59 1.47
C CYS A 192 1.24 -20.88 1.56
N ALA A 193 0.36 -21.13 0.58
CA ALA A 193 -0.95 -20.46 0.47
C ALA A 193 -2.10 -21.25 1.14
N ALA A 194 -1.84 -22.46 1.61
CA ALA A 194 -2.78 -23.32 2.33
C ALA A 194 -2.64 -23.15 3.83
#